data_940b1a7d9583f7570d8ab3de60deab11
#
_entry.id   940b1a7d9583f7570d8ab3de60deab11
#
_cell.length_a   1.000
_cell.length_b   1.000
_cell.length_c   1.000
_cell.angle_alpha   90.00
_cell.angle_beta   90.00
_cell.angle_gamma   90.00
#
_symmetry.space_group_name_H-M   'P 1'
#
loop_
_entity.id
_entity.type
_entity.pdbx_description
1 polymer ?
#
loop_
_entity_poly.entity_id
_entity_poly.type
_entity_poly.pdbx_seq_one_letter_code
_entity_poly.pdbx_strand_id
1 'polypeptide(L)'
;MPAVQETIEQVRKIDVDQYKYGFETLIETDKAPKGLNEDIIRFISEKKGEPEWMLEWRLSAYRRWLTLEEPTWARVSYPKIDFNDIYYYAAPKQQAGPTSLDEVDPELLRVYEKLGIPLKEQEILAGVQKPAAENGEDEDVANDNVYSSGRVAVDAVFDSVSVVTTFKKELAKAGVIFCSISEAIREHPELVKKYLGSVVPISDNFYATLNSAVFTDGSFVYVPKGVRCPMELSTYFRINEKNTGQFERTLIIADEGSYVSYLEGCTAPQRDENQLHAAVVELIALDDAEIKYSTVQNWYPGDAQGKGGIYNFVTKRGDCRGKNSKISWTQVETGSAITWKYPSCILRGDNSQGEFYSIAVSNGHQQIDSGTKMIHLGKNTVSRIISKGISAGKSNNTYRGQVSVHRKATNARNFTNCDSLLIGNDCGAHTVPYVEAKNASAKLEHEATTSKISDDQLFYVMQRGVPEEEAIALIVNGFVKDVIQKLPMEFAVEAQKLIGISLEGSVG
;
A
#
# COMPACT_ATOMS: atom_id res chain seq x y z
N MET A 1 9.82 -32.91 -21.25
CA MET A 1 8.85 -33.23 -20.20
C MET A 1 9.49 -33.53 -18.81
N PRO A 2 10.76 -33.93 -18.65
CA PRO A 2 11.38 -34.02 -17.29
C PRO A 2 11.54 -32.67 -16.59
N ALA A 3 11.94 -31.62 -17.31
CA ALA A 3 12.18 -30.30 -16.72
C ALA A 3 10.95 -29.62 -16.10
N VAL A 4 9.76 -29.86 -16.63
CA VAL A 4 8.51 -29.31 -16.09
C VAL A 4 8.10 -30.03 -14.80
N GLN A 5 8.38 -31.32 -14.68
CA GLN A 5 8.13 -32.09 -13.45
C GLN A 5 9.12 -31.72 -12.34
N GLU A 6 10.39 -31.47 -12.67
CA GLU A 6 11.38 -30.96 -11.71
C GLU A 6 11.03 -29.57 -11.18
N THR A 7 10.55 -28.69 -12.04
CA THR A 7 10.08 -27.34 -11.63
C THR A 7 8.83 -27.41 -10.76
N ILE A 8 7.90 -28.32 -11.05
CA ILE A 8 6.69 -28.53 -10.23
C ILE A 8 7.06 -29.15 -8.86
N GLU A 9 8.04 -30.06 -8.80
CA GLU A 9 8.52 -30.61 -7.52
C GLU A 9 9.33 -29.58 -6.70
N GLN A 10 10.07 -28.70 -7.34
CA GLN A 10 10.77 -27.59 -6.66
C GLN A 10 9.79 -26.56 -6.12
N VAL A 11 8.70 -26.26 -6.84
CA VAL A 11 7.63 -25.38 -6.36
C VAL A 11 6.84 -26.02 -5.20
N ARG A 12 6.67 -27.34 -5.19
CA ARG A 12 6.02 -28.06 -4.08
C ARG A 12 6.89 -28.20 -2.81
N LYS A 13 8.21 -28.03 -2.93
CA LYS A 13 9.17 -28.04 -1.80
C LYS A 13 9.43 -26.70 -1.15
N ILE A 14 8.83 -25.64 -1.68
CA ILE A 14 8.84 -24.33 -1.01
C ILE A 14 7.94 -24.45 0.21
N ASP A 15 8.53 -24.33 1.39
CA ASP A 15 7.82 -24.38 2.67
C ASP A 15 6.83 -23.19 2.73
N VAL A 16 5.58 -23.48 2.35
CA VAL A 16 4.50 -22.51 2.21
C VAL A 16 4.17 -21.87 3.55
N ASP A 17 4.37 -22.60 4.66
CA ASP A 17 4.07 -22.10 6.00
C ASP A 17 5.04 -21.01 6.46
N GLN A 18 6.31 -21.03 6.05
CA GLN A 18 7.26 -19.94 6.31
C GLN A 18 6.98 -18.68 5.48
N TYR A 19 6.36 -18.81 4.30
CA TYR A 19 6.03 -17.67 3.44
C TYR A 19 4.71 -16.98 3.80
N LYS A 20 3.81 -17.70 4.48
CA LYS A 20 2.44 -17.27 4.76
C LYS A 20 2.34 -15.96 5.54
N TYR A 21 3.28 -15.69 6.46
CA TYR A 21 3.20 -14.56 7.40
C TYR A 21 4.50 -13.75 7.54
N GLY A 22 5.44 -13.88 6.61
CA GLY A 22 6.76 -13.24 6.73
C GLY A 22 7.66 -13.94 7.78
N PHE A 23 8.84 -13.41 8.00
CA PHE A 23 9.83 -13.96 8.96
C PHE A 23 10.35 -12.83 9.84
N GLU A 24 10.73 -13.16 11.09
CA GLU A 24 11.41 -12.24 12.00
C GLU A 24 12.88 -12.13 11.63
N THR A 25 13.40 -10.90 11.58
CA THR A 25 14.85 -10.64 11.55
C THR A 25 15.27 -10.16 12.93
N LEU A 26 16.24 -10.82 13.54
CA LEU A 26 16.85 -10.41 14.82
C LEU A 26 17.83 -9.25 14.58
N ILE A 27 17.30 -8.06 14.33
CA ILE A 27 18.11 -6.84 14.19
C ILE A 27 17.99 -6.06 15.50
N GLU A 28 19.12 -5.70 16.11
CA GLU A 28 19.12 -4.79 17.25
C GLU A 28 18.61 -3.41 16.83
N THR A 29 17.61 -2.88 17.55
CA THR A 29 16.97 -1.60 17.25
C THR A 29 17.22 -0.56 18.32
N ASP A 30 17.35 0.70 17.91
CA ASP A 30 17.28 1.89 18.76
C ASP A 30 15.82 2.36 18.82
N LYS A 31 15.23 2.40 20.01
CA LYS A 31 13.81 2.73 20.21
C LYS A 31 13.63 3.98 21.06
N ALA A 32 12.65 4.81 20.68
CA ALA A 32 12.15 5.84 21.58
C ALA A 32 11.44 5.19 22.79
N PRO A 33 11.28 5.90 23.91
CA PRO A 33 10.36 5.47 24.97
C PRO A 33 8.94 5.28 24.44
N LYS A 34 8.17 4.39 25.09
CA LYS A 34 6.73 4.23 24.78
C LYS A 34 5.93 5.47 25.13
N GLY A 35 4.83 5.63 24.43
CA GLY A 35 3.85 6.69 24.63
C GLY A 35 4.03 7.88 23.70
N LEU A 36 3.02 8.74 23.67
CA LEU A 36 2.96 9.90 22.77
C LEU A 36 2.84 11.18 23.56
N ASN A 37 3.85 12.03 23.41
CA ASN A 37 3.90 13.39 23.97
C ASN A 37 4.79 14.30 23.10
N GLU A 38 4.90 15.58 23.42
CA GLU A 38 5.74 16.51 22.66
C GLU A 38 7.22 16.13 22.65
N ASP A 39 7.74 15.50 23.72
CA ASP A 39 9.16 15.11 23.79
C ASP A 39 9.49 13.99 22.81
N ILE A 40 8.58 13.03 22.64
CA ILE A 40 8.72 11.96 21.63
C ILE A 40 8.69 12.55 20.21
N ILE A 41 7.84 13.54 19.94
CA ILE A 41 7.78 14.23 18.65
C ILE A 41 9.08 14.99 18.37
N ARG A 42 9.62 15.69 19.37
CA ARG A 42 10.92 16.37 19.27
C ARG A 42 12.05 15.37 19.03
N PHE A 43 12.02 14.22 19.72
CA PHE A 43 12.97 13.15 19.54
C PHE A 43 12.94 12.59 18.10
N ILE A 44 11.74 12.33 17.54
CA ILE A 44 11.60 11.88 16.14
C ILE A 44 12.19 12.91 15.18
N SER A 45 11.85 14.19 15.35
CA SER A 45 12.32 15.28 14.50
C SER A 45 13.85 15.44 14.57
N GLU A 46 14.44 15.34 15.77
CA GLU A 46 15.89 15.36 15.97
C GLU A 46 16.59 14.18 15.31
N LYS A 47 16.09 12.95 15.50
CA LYS A 47 16.64 11.73 14.90
C LYS A 47 16.61 11.78 13.36
N LYS A 48 15.59 12.44 12.78
CA LYS A 48 15.44 12.62 11.34
C LYS A 48 16.20 13.84 10.80
N GLY A 49 16.78 14.67 11.65
CA GLY A 49 17.50 15.89 11.26
C GLY A 49 16.57 16.90 10.56
N GLU A 50 15.34 17.02 11.04
CA GLU A 50 14.33 17.85 10.39
C GLU A 50 14.54 19.35 10.67
N PRO A 51 14.20 20.23 9.71
CA PRO A 51 14.20 21.66 9.94
C PRO A 51 13.06 22.10 10.88
N GLU A 52 13.23 23.24 11.56
CA GLU A 52 12.29 23.82 12.54
C GLU A 52 10.83 23.84 12.07
N TRP A 53 10.57 24.24 10.81
CA TRP A 53 9.22 24.30 10.26
C TRP A 53 8.51 22.94 10.26
N MET A 54 9.26 21.85 10.12
CA MET A 54 8.70 20.49 10.13
C MET A 54 8.35 20.07 11.57
N LEU A 55 9.20 20.39 12.53
CA LEU A 55 8.89 20.17 13.94
C LEU A 55 7.63 20.93 14.36
N GLU A 56 7.50 22.22 13.99
CA GLU A 56 6.30 23.01 14.29
C GLU A 56 5.04 22.42 13.66
N TRP A 57 5.15 21.91 12.42
CA TRP A 57 4.05 21.24 11.74
C TRP A 57 3.61 19.97 12.50
N ARG A 58 4.56 19.14 12.96
CA ARG A 58 4.29 17.96 13.79
C ARG A 58 3.62 18.29 15.11
N LEU A 59 4.15 19.27 15.82
CA LEU A 59 3.59 19.71 17.11
C LEU A 59 2.18 20.28 16.94
N SER A 60 1.93 21.01 15.86
CA SER A 60 0.58 21.51 15.53
C SER A 60 -0.39 20.35 15.27
N ALA A 61 0.05 19.31 14.54
CA ALA A 61 -0.74 18.11 14.31
C ALA A 61 -1.03 17.37 15.63
N TYR A 62 -0.04 17.21 16.51
CA TYR A 62 -0.22 16.57 17.80
C TYR A 62 -1.23 17.31 18.69
N ARG A 63 -1.08 18.63 18.82
CA ARG A 63 -2.02 19.46 19.59
C ARG A 63 -3.44 19.38 19.02
N ARG A 64 -3.56 19.30 17.71
CA ARG A 64 -4.85 19.06 17.05
C ARG A 64 -5.40 17.68 17.38
N TRP A 65 -4.55 16.63 17.32
CA TRP A 65 -4.95 15.24 17.60
C TRP A 65 -5.52 15.08 19.02
N LEU A 66 -4.94 15.75 20.01
CA LEU A 66 -5.44 15.76 21.40
C LEU A 66 -6.89 16.29 21.54
N THR A 67 -7.37 17.02 20.54
CA THR A 67 -8.74 17.56 20.52
C THR A 67 -9.74 16.69 19.76
N LEU A 68 -9.28 15.60 19.15
CA LEU A 68 -10.10 14.72 18.35
C LEU A 68 -10.51 13.47 19.14
N GLU A 69 -11.65 12.95 18.77
CA GLU A 69 -12.12 11.65 19.26
C GLU A 69 -11.91 10.58 18.19
N GLU A 70 -11.56 9.37 18.64
CA GLU A 70 -11.45 8.23 17.74
C GLU A 70 -12.81 7.94 17.10
N PRO A 71 -12.90 7.85 15.76
CA PRO A 71 -14.19 7.67 15.10
C PRO A 71 -14.72 6.25 15.29
N THR A 72 -16.06 6.14 15.44
CA THR A 72 -16.75 4.86 15.72
C THR A 72 -17.75 4.47 14.64
N TRP A 73 -17.78 5.17 13.51
CA TRP A 73 -18.79 4.98 12.45
C TRP A 73 -18.49 3.79 11.50
N ALA A 74 -17.25 3.30 11.46
CA ALA A 74 -16.90 2.15 10.63
C ALA A 74 -17.51 0.86 11.20
N ARG A 75 -17.80 -0.09 10.31
CA ARG A 75 -18.38 -1.38 10.68
C ARG A 75 -17.28 -2.38 11.05
N VAL A 76 -16.45 -1.99 12.01
CA VAL A 76 -15.40 -2.80 12.59
C VAL A 76 -15.46 -2.68 14.12
N SER A 77 -15.06 -3.71 14.81
CA SER A 77 -15.03 -3.74 16.27
C SER A 77 -13.67 -4.27 16.73
N TYR A 78 -13.01 -3.49 17.59
CA TYR A 78 -11.70 -3.81 18.13
C TYR A 78 -11.56 -3.23 19.54
N PRO A 79 -10.70 -3.79 20.40
CA PRO A 79 -10.38 -3.21 21.69
C PRO A 79 -9.83 -1.80 21.55
N LYS A 80 -10.12 -0.94 22.53
CA LYS A 80 -9.59 0.43 22.53
C LYS A 80 -8.07 0.40 22.47
N ILE A 81 -7.50 1.17 21.56
CA ILE A 81 -6.05 1.29 21.39
C ILE A 81 -5.48 2.14 22.53
N ASP A 82 -4.46 1.61 23.21
CA ASP A 82 -3.69 2.41 24.18
C ASP A 82 -2.50 3.06 23.46
N PHE A 83 -2.67 4.32 23.08
CA PHE A 83 -1.64 5.12 22.41
C PHE A 83 -0.42 5.40 23.30
N ASN A 84 -0.47 5.11 24.61
CA ASN A 84 0.67 5.22 25.50
C ASN A 84 1.49 3.93 25.58
N ASP A 85 0.98 2.82 25.06
CA ASP A 85 1.70 1.53 25.02
C ASP A 85 2.29 1.21 23.62
N ILE A 86 2.55 2.22 22.80
CA ILE A 86 3.10 2.10 21.45
C ILE A 86 4.48 2.76 21.40
N TYR A 87 5.44 2.14 20.71
CA TYR A 87 6.68 2.77 20.26
C TYR A 87 6.42 3.51 18.95
N TYR A 88 6.72 4.81 18.92
CA TYR A 88 6.52 5.68 17.74
C TYR A 88 7.77 5.84 16.88
N TYR A 89 8.88 5.29 17.30
CA TYR A 89 10.13 5.25 16.57
C TYR A 89 10.92 4.00 16.94
N ALA A 90 11.35 3.27 15.92
CA ALA A 90 12.30 2.18 16.02
C ALA A 90 13.19 2.21 14.76
N ALA A 91 14.49 2.14 14.93
CA ALA A 91 15.45 2.10 13.83
C ALA A 91 16.47 1.01 14.03
N PRO A 92 16.88 0.27 12.98
CA PRO A 92 18.00 -0.65 13.08
C PRO A 92 19.25 0.08 13.61
N LYS A 93 19.97 -0.50 14.57
CA LYS A 93 21.26 0.05 14.98
C LYS A 93 22.23 -0.02 13.79
N GLN A 94 22.79 1.11 13.41
CA GLN A 94 23.84 1.16 12.40
C GLN A 94 25.08 0.39 12.94
N GLN A 95 25.30 -0.80 12.41
CA GLN A 95 26.60 -1.46 12.48
C GLN A 95 27.43 -1.01 11.28
N ALA A 96 28.77 -1.05 11.41
CA ALA A 96 29.64 -0.88 10.24
C ALA A 96 29.17 -1.89 9.17
N GLY A 97 28.83 -1.38 7.98
CA GLY A 97 28.24 -2.22 6.94
C GLY A 97 29.14 -3.42 6.59
N PRO A 98 28.54 -4.54 6.18
CA PRO A 98 29.30 -5.72 5.74
C PRO A 98 30.20 -5.36 4.55
N THR A 99 31.30 -6.09 4.39
CA THR A 99 32.25 -5.90 3.28
C THR A 99 31.91 -6.81 2.09
N SER A 100 31.04 -7.81 2.31
CA SER A 100 30.53 -8.71 1.27
C SER A 100 29.10 -9.20 1.60
N LEU A 101 28.39 -9.74 0.60
CA LEU A 101 27.08 -10.38 0.82
C LEU A 101 27.16 -11.60 1.75
N ASP A 102 28.31 -12.26 1.84
CA ASP A 102 28.52 -13.43 2.71
C ASP A 102 28.46 -13.07 4.22
N GLU A 103 28.62 -11.79 4.55
CA GLU A 103 28.56 -11.25 5.91
C GLU A 103 27.14 -10.74 6.24
N VAL A 104 26.23 -10.71 5.25
CA VAL A 104 24.85 -10.27 5.40
C VAL A 104 24.02 -11.42 5.95
N ASP A 105 23.04 -11.10 6.81
CA ASP A 105 22.09 -12.08 7.32
C ASP A 105 21.49 -12.90 6.17
N PRO A 106 21.66 -14.23 6.16
CA PRO A 106 21.13 -15.10 5.11
C PRO A 106 19.61 -14.97 4.93
N GLU A 107 18.86 -14.61 5.97
CA GLU A 107 17.42 -14.37 5.88
C GLU A 107 17.11 -13.09 5.11
N LEU A 108 17.91 -12.04 5.29
CA LEU A 108 17.77 -10.80 4.53
C LEU A 108 18.04 -11.03 3.04
N LEU A 109 19.08 -11.80 2.71
CA LEU A 109 19.38 -12.18 1.33
C LEU A 109 18.26 -13.01 0.69
N ARG A 110 17.68 -13.95 1.42
CA ARG A 110 16.49 -14.70 0.96
C ARG A 110 15.29 -13.80 0.65
N VAL A 111 15.11 -12.70 1.42
CA VAL A 111 14.07 -11.71 1.12
C VAL A 111 14.35 -11.05 -0.21
N TYR A 112 15.58 -10.60 -0.43
CA TYR A 112 15.98 -9.94 -1.66
C TYR A 112 15.83 -10.86 -2.88
N GLU A 113 16.23 -12.13 -2.76
CA GLU A 113 16.02 -13.13 -3.80
C GLU A 113 14.53 -13.35 -4.10
N LYS A 114 13.69 -13.44 -3.06
CA LYS A 114 12.23 -13.61 -3.20
C LYS A 114 11.56 -12.39 -3.81
N LEU A 115 12.08 -11.21 -3.57
CA LEU A 115 11.63 -9.96 -4.18
C LEU A 115 12.15 -9.79 -5.62
N GLY A 116 13.00 -10.71 -6.10
CA GLY A 116 13.59 -10.63 -7.43
C GLY A 116 14.62 -9.50 -7.57
N ILE A 117 15.18 -9.03 -6.45
CA ILE A 117 16.17 -7.95 -6.45
C ILE A 117 17.49 -8.48 -7.02
N PRO A 118 18.06 -7.85 -8.06
CA PRO A 118 19.34 -8.27 -8.64
C PRO A 118 20.49 -8.26 -7.61
N LEU A 119 21.44 -9.20 -7.70
CA LEU A 119 22.55 -9.36 -6.74
C LEU A 119 23.32 -8.06 -6.47
N LYS A 120 23.59 -7.24 -7.50
CA LYS A 120 24.25 -5.93 -7.32
C LYS A 120 23.42 -4.96 -6.47
N GLU A 121 22.12 -5.02 -6.59
CA GLU A 121 21.21 -4.22 -5.80
C GLU A 121 21.07 -4.78 -4.38
N GLN A 122 21.14 -6.10 -4.21
CA GLN A 122 21.21 -6.73 -2.90
C GLN A 122 22.44 -6.29 -2.12
N GLU A 123 23.61 -6.13 -2.78
CA GLU A 123 24.84 -5.58 -2.16
C GLU A 123 24.61 -4.17 -1.63
N ILE A 124 23.97 -3.31 -2.43
CA ILE A 124 23.66 -1.94 -2.05
C ILE A 124 22.63 -1.91 -0.91
N LEU A 125 21.57 -2.72 -1.02
CA LEU A 125 20.51 -2.85 -0.03
C LEU A 125 20.99 -3.41 1.31
N ALA A 126 21.99 -4.27 1.27
CA ALA A 126 22.65 -4.83 2.44
C ALA A 126 23.70 -3.90 3.05
N GLY A 127 23.94 -2.74 2.44
CA GLY A 127 24.95 -1.78 2.91
C GLY A 127 26.39 -2.27 2.74
N VAL A 128 26.66 -3.15 1.79
CA VAL A 128 28.02 -3.67 1.51
C VAL A 128 28.94 -2.53 1.10
N GLN A 129 29.93 -2.23 1.92
CA GLN A 129 30.93 -1.21 1.65
C GLN A 129 32.05 -1.81 0.80
N LYS A 130 32.09 -1.50 -0.50
CA LYS A 130 33.28 -1.81 -1.32
C LYS A 130 34.40 -0.80 -1.02
N PRO A 131 35.64 -1.23 -0.83
CA PRO A 131 36.77 -0.31 -0.79
C PRO A 131 36.78 0.56 -2.04
N ALA A 132 36.97 1.87 -1.89
CA ALA A 132 37.06 2.78 -3.01
C ALA A 132 38.08 2.26 -4.00
N ALA A 133 37.68 1.90 -5.20
CA ALA A 133 38.59 1.54 -6.28
C ALA A 133 39.46 2.76 -6.62
N GLU A 134 40.78 2.61 -6.55
CA GLU A 134 41.78 3.68 -6.80
C GLU A 134 41.81 4.17 -8.27
N ASN A 135 40.94 3.70 -9.13
CA ASN A 135 40.86 4.16 -10.53
C ASN A 135 39.39 4.43 -10.90
N GLY A 136 39.10 5.72 -11.14
CA GLY A 136 37.80 6.21 -11.56
C GLY A 136 37.45 5.77 -12.97
N GLU A 137 36.95 4.57 -13.12
CA GLU A 137 36.16 4.10 -14.26
C GLU A 137 34.95 3.39 -13.69
N ASP A 138 33.83 4.15 -13.59
CA ASP A 138 32.51 3.56 -13.49
C ASP A 138 32.27 2.81 -14.81
N GLU A 139 32.56 1.51 -14.85
CA GLU A 139 32.12 0.65 -15.93
C GLU A 139 30.60 0.59 -15.91
N ASP A 140 29.98 1.44 -16.74
CA ASP A 140 28.67 1.22 -17.30
C ASP A 140 28.71 -0.11 -18.07
N VAL A 141 28.48 -1.23 -17.40
CA VAL A 141 28.23 -2.49 -18.08
C VAL A 141 26.82 -2.44 -18.61
N ALA A 142 26.72 -1.83 -19.80
CA ALA A 142 25.67 -2.12 -20.75
C ALA A 142 25.79 -3.60 -21.14
N ASN A 143 25.12 -4.48 -20.43
CA ASN A 143 24.79 -5.80 -20.91
C ASN A 143 23.42 -5.72 -21.56
N ASP A 144 23.42 -5.25 -22.82
CA ASP A 144 22.32 -5.47 -23.74
C ASP A 144 22.11 -6.98 -23.91
N ASN A 145 20.86 -7.36 -23.78
CA ASN A 145 20.27 -8.68 -23.92
C ASN A 145 20.17 -9.51 -22.65
N VAL A 146 19.12 -9.26 -21.88
CA VAL A 146 18.09 -10.22 -21.45
C VAL A 146 17.01 -9.42 -20.68
N TYR A 147 15.76 -9.46 -21.18
CA TYR A 147 14.52 -8.89 -20.64
C TYR A 147 14.32 -7.38 -20.78
N SER A 148 13.83 -6.96 -21.91
CA SER A 148 13.17 -5.67 -22.14
C SER A 148 11.73 -5.63 -21.60
N SER A 149 11.52 -6.01 -20.34
CA SER A 149 10.23 -5.82 -19.67
C SER A 149 10.46 -5.56 -18.18
N GLY A 150 10.21 -4.29 -17.76
CA GLY A 150 9.94 -3.99 -16.38
C GLY A 150 11.14 -3.76 -15.47
N ARG A 151 11.98 -2.74 -15.72
CA ARG A 151 12.87 -2.24 -14.65
C ARG A 151 12.02 -1.57 -13.58
N VAL A 152 12.21 -1.97 -12.31
CA VAL A 152 11.52 -1.42 -11.15
C VAL A 152 12.55 -0.78 -10.23
N ALA A 153 12.37 0.52 -9.93
CA ALA A 153 13.16 1.16 -8.87
C ALA A 153 12.50 0.87 -7.52
N VAL A 154 13.26 0.37 -6.57
CA VAL A 154 12.77 -0.07 -5.27
C VAL A 154 13.33 0.81 -4.16
N ASP A 155 12.46 1.25 -3.25
CA ASP A 155 12.80 1.79 -1.94
C ASP A 155 12.37 0.79 -0.86
N ALA A 156 13.22 0.51 0.11
CA ALA A 156 12.92 -0.43 1.19
C ALA A 156 12.90 0.30 2.54
N VAL A 157 11.76 0.23 3.23
CA VAL A 157 11.56 0.84 4.53
C VAL A 157 11.36 -0.24 5.59
N PHE A 158 12.26 -0.25 6.59
CA PHE A 158 12.18 -1.14 7.75
C PHE A 158 11.83 -0.31 8.99
N ASP A 159 10.71 -0.65 9.63
CA ASP A 159 10.17 0.05 10.78
C ASP A 159 10.07 1.58 10.51
N SER A 160 11.00 2.36 11.05
CA SER A 160 10.98 3.83 10.95
C SER A 160 12.00 4.44 10.00
N VAL A 161 12.72 3.63 9.20
CA VAL A 161 13.85 4.13 8.38
C VAL A 161 13.86 3.51 6.99
N SER A 162 13.97 4.37 5.95
CA SER A 162 14.35 3.93 4.61
C SER A 162 15.81 3.53 4.61
N VAL A 163 16.09 2.29 4.18
CA VAL A 163 17.43 1.72 4.18
C VAL A 163 18.14 1.98 2.87
N VAL A 164 17.44 1.93 1.74
CA VAL A 164 18.03 2.20 0.41
C VAL A 164 16.96 2.51 -0.64
N THR A 165 17.33 3.37 -1.60
CA THR A 165 16.58 3.61 -2.84
C THR A 165 17.47 3.25 -4.04
N THR A 166 16.99 2.36 -4.92
CA THR A 166 17.72 1.92 -6.13
C THR A 166 17.51 2.86 -7.32
N PHE A 167 18.36 2.80 -8.33
CA PHE A 167 18.27 3.58 -9.59
C PHE A 167 18.17 5.11 -9.44
N LYS A 168 18.56 5.67 -8.30
CA LYS A 168 18.54 7.14 -8.07
C LYS A 168 19.24 7.94 -9.17
N LYS A 169 20.43 7.49 -9.61
CA LYS A 169 21.20 8.17 -10.67
C LYS A 169 20.48 8.16 -12.02
N GLU A 170 19.83 7.05 -12.35
CA GLU A 170 19.12 6.89 -13.62
C GLU A 170 17.83 7.73 -13.66
N LEU A 171 17.07 7.73 -12.57
CA LEU A 171 15.90 8.59 -12.38
C LEU A 171 16.28 10.09 -12.42
N ALA A 172 17.39 10.46 -11.77
CA ALA A 172 17.90 11.83 -11.77
C ALA A 172 18.28 12.33 -13.17
N LYS A 173 18.78 11.45 -14.09
CA LYS A 173 19.02 11.83 -15.50
C LYS A 173 17.72 12.26 -16.21
N ALA A 174 16.59 11.70 -15.83
CA ALA A 174 15.27 12.10 -16.32
C ALA A 174 14.68 13.28 -15.52
N GLY A 175 15.36 13.75 -14.48
CA GLY A 175 14.89 14.78 -13.56
C GLY A 175 13.86 14.28 -12.54
N VAL A 176 13.62 12.96 -12.46
CA VAL A 176 12.70 12.35 -11.50
C VAL A 176 13.38 12.27 -10.13
N ILE A 177 12.69 12.76 -9.11
CA ILE A 177 13.10 12.59 -7.71
C ILE A 177 12.33 11.39 -7.14
N PHE A 178 13.06 10.41 -6.65
CA PHE A 178 12.53 9.29 -5.89
C PHE A 178 13.45 9.03 -4.69
N CYS A 179 12.94 9.29 -3.51
CA CYS A 179 13.71 9.17 -2.27
C CYS A 179 12.76 9.01 -1.08
N SER A 180 13.30 8.79 0.11
CA SER A 180 12.48 8.81 1.32
C SER A 180 11.93 10.20 1.59
N ILE A 181 10.77 10.28 2.26
CA ILE A 181 10.17 11.57 2.65
C ILE A 181 11.10 12.33 3.61
N SER A 182 11.84 11.63 4.47
CA SER A 182 12.83 12.22 5.38
C SER A 182 13.97 12.89 4.62
N GLU A 183 14.46 12.29 3.55
CA GLU A 183 15.44 12.90 2.66
C GLU A 183 14.83 14.12 1.95
N ALA A 184 13.62 13.98 1.39
CA ALA A 184 12.96 15.08 0.68
C ALA A 184 12.71 16.32 1.57
N ILE A 185 12.40 16.13 2.85
CA ILE A 185 12.23 17.24 3.81
C ILE A 185 13.52 18.07 3.93
N ARG A 186 14.69 17.42 3.86
CA ARG A 186 16.00 18.09 3.96
C ARG A 186 16.51 18.62 2.63
N GLU A 187 16.43 17.81 1.57
CA GLU A 187 17.06 18.09 0.27
C GLU A 187 16.14 18.88 -0.68
N HIS A 188 14.81 18.74 -0.52
CA HIS A 188 13.80 19.37 -1.38
C HIS A 188 12.71 20.12 -0.59
N PRO A 189 13.08 20.97 0.41
CA PRO A 189 12.14 21.57 1.34
C PRO A 189 11.06 22.43 0.66
N GLU A 190 11.37 23.07 -0.45
CA GLU A 190 10.42 23.93 -1.16
C GLU A 190 9.28 23.11 -1.80
N LEU A 191 9.59 21.93 -2.37
CA LEU A 191 8.56 21.03 -2.90
C LEU A 191 7.72 20.45 -1.76
N VAL A 192 8.37 19.99 -0.69
CA VAL A 192 7.66 19.42 0.46
C VAL A 192 6.74 20.46 1.09
N LYS A 193 7.22 21.67 1.40
CA LYS A 193 6.38 22.76 1.96
C LYS A 193 5.18 23.11 1.08
N LYS A 194 5.35 23.05 -0.24
CA LYS A 194 4.28 23.39 -1.19
C LYS A 194 3.18 22.33 -1.22
N TYR A 195 3.53 21.07 -1.06
CA TYR A 195 2.61 19.98 -1.34
C TYR A 195 2.20 19.12 -0.14
N LEU A 196 3.07 18.93 0.85
CA LEU A 196 2.78 18.15 2.07
C LEU A 196 1.57 18.72 2.81
N GLY A 197 0.61 17.87 3.12
CA GLY A 197 -0.62 18.27 3.81
C GLY A 197 -1.60 19.07 2.94
N SER A 198 -1.32 19.25 1.64
CA SER A 198 -2.20 20.00 0.73
C SER A 198 -3.39 19.19 0.23
N VAL A 199 -3.32 17.86 0.34
CA VAL A 199 -4.41 16.93 0.00
C VAL A 199 -4.96 16.23 1.24
N VAL A 200 -4.08 15.87 2.18
CA VAL A 200 -4.44 15.36 3.50
C VAL A 200 -3.96 16.34 4.56
N PRO A 201 -4.74 17.37 4.88
CA PRO A 201 -4.35 18.33 5.92
C PRO A 201 -4.31 17.68 7.30
N ILE A 202 -3.63 18.33 8.25
CA ILE A 202 -3.55 17.87 9.66
C ILE A 202 -4.92 17.80 10.36
N SER A 203 -5.98 18.24 9.71
CA SER A 203 -7.36 18.21 10.20
C SER A 203 -8.26 17.20 9.47
N ASP A 204 -7.71 16.33 8.60
CA ASP A 204 -8.53 15.40 7.78
C ASP A 204 -9.32 14.41 8.64
N ASN A 205 -8.64 13.62 9.46
CA ASN A 205 -9.26 12.67 10.38
C ASN A 205 -8.29 12.28 11.51
N PHE A 206 -8.79 11.56 12.52
CA PHE A 206 -8.05 11.16 13.71
C PHE A 206 -6.71 10.49 13.39
N TYR A 207 -6.69 9.46 12.54
CA TYR A 207 -5.47 8.71 12.23
C TYR A 207 -4.52 9.44 11.28
N ALA A 208 -5.04 10.25 10.36
CA ALA A 208 -4.21 11.11 9.51
C ALA A 208 -3.56 12.25 10.31
N THR A 209 -4.25 12.76 11.32
CA THR A 209 -3.70 13.76 12.25
C THR A 209 -2.63 13.14 13.12
N LEU A 210 -2.85 11.94 13.67
CA LEU A 210 -1.84 11.16 14.38
C LEU A 210 -0.61 10.92 13.50
N ASN A 211 -0.81 10.39 12.29
CA ASN A 211 0.27 10.18 11.32
C ASN A 211 1.06 11.48 11.10
N SER A 212 0.38 12.60 10.92
CA SER A 212 1.03 13.90 10.71
C SER A 212 1.98 14.28 11.85
N ALA A 213 1.65 13.91 13.09
CA ALA A 213 2.51 14.18 14.25
C ALA A 213 3.73 13.25 14.30
N VAL A 214 3.57 11.98 13.92
CA VAL A 214 4.56 10.91 14.24
C VAL A 214 5.10 10.13 13.06
N PHE A 215 4.75 10.45 11.80
CA PHE A 215 5.27 9.68 10.69
C PHE A 215 6.82 9.68 10.69
N THR A 216 7.38 8.51 10.41
CA THR A 216 8.83 8.33 10.53
C THR A 216 9.51 8.24 9.19
N ASP A 217 8.89 7.59 8.22
CA ASP A 217 9.36 7.59 6.84
C ASP A 217 8.21 7.35 5.85
N GLY A 218 8.55 7.12 4.61
CA GLY A 218 7.66 6.93 3.48
C GLY A 218 8.32 7.44 2.22
N SER A 219 7.60 7.46 1.11
CA SER A 219 8.18 7.80 -0.19
C SER A 219 7.85 9.23 -0.61
N PHE A 220 8.83 9.86 -1.22
CA PHE A 220 8.66 11.12 -1.96
C PHE A 220 8.97 10.90 -3.43
N VAL A 221 8.02 11.27 -4.30
CA VAL A 221 8.17 11.21 -5.75
C VAL A 221 7.79 12.55 -6.37
N TYR A 222 8.68 13.09 -7.18
CA TYR A 222 8.37 14.21 -8.05
C TYR A 222 8.77 13.88 -9.48
N VAL A 223 7.81 13.91 -10.40
CA VAL A 223 8.05 13.72 -11.84
C VAL A 223 7.87 15.06 -12.55
N PRO A 224 8.94 15.60 -13.15
CA PRO A 224 8.89 16.95 -13.73
C PRO A 224 8.03 17.00 -15.00
N LYS A 225 7.69 18.21 -15.40
CA LYS A 225 6.83 18.52 -16.54
C LYS A 225 7.25 17.79 -17.82
N GLY A 226 6.28 17.12 -18.45
CA GLY A 226 6.44 16.41 -19.71
C GLY A 226 7.24 15.11 -19.64
N VAL A 227 7.67 14.70 -18.45
CA VAL A 227 8.46 13.48 -18.26
C VAL A 227 7.54 12.28 -18.01
N ARG A 228 7.75 11.24 -18.79
CA ARG A 228 7.23 9.91 -18.49
C ARG A 228 8.27 9.16 -17.67
N CYS A 229 7.94 8.78 -16.43
CA CYS A 229 8.89 8.06 -15.59
C CYS A 229 9.41 6.82 -16.33
N PRO A 230 10.74 6.65 -16.45
CA PRO A 230 11.33 5.63 -17.33
C PRO A 230 11.14 4.20 -16.83
N MET A 231 10.74 4.03 -15.58
CA MET A 231 10.54 2.72 -14.95
C MET A 231 9.41 2.77 -13.92
N GLU A 232 8.92 1.61 -13.52
CA GLU A 232 8.01 1.47 -12.38
C GLU A 232 8.76 1.83 -11.09
N LEU A 233 8.08 2.53 -10.17
CA LEU A 233 8.61 2.81 -8.84
C LEU A 233 7.92 1.88 -7.84
N SER A 234 8.67 1.36 -6.89
CA SER A 234 8.10 0.51 -5.84
C SER A 234 8.67 0.87 -4.48
N THR A 235 7.84 0.84 -3.45
CA THR A 235 8.31 0.89 -2.06
C THR A 235 7.77 -0.30 -1.30
N TYR A 236 8.67 -0.91 -0.54
CA TYR A 236 8.34 -2.06 0.28
C TYR A 236 8.47 -1.69 1.75
N PHE A 237 7.34 -1.76 2.47
CA PHE A 237 7.26 -1.47 3.90
C PHE A 237 7.22 -2.76 4.70
N ARG A 238 8.10 -2.86 5.70
CA ARG A 238 8.14 -4.00 6.60
C ARG A 238 8.15 -3.57 8.06
N ILE A 239 7.18 -4.06 8.81
CA ILE A 239 7.17 -3.96 10.26
C ILE A 239 7.97 -5.15 10.82
N ASN A 240 9.02 -4.88 11.61
CA ASN A 240 9.83 -5.93 12.21
C ASN A 240 9.76 -5.92 13.75
N GLU A 241 9.60 -4.75 14.37
CA GLU A 241 9.67 -4.60 15.82
C GLU A 241 8.33 -4.81 16.54
N LYS A 242 8.37 -5.42 17.75
CA LYS A 242 7.19 -5.63 18.62
C LYS A 242 6.68 -4.30 19.20
N ASN A 243 5.36 -4.18 19.32
CA ASN A 243 4.67 -3.02 19.91
C ASN A 243 5.03 -1.69 19.23
N THR A 244 5.57 -1.71 18.01
CA THR A 244 5.88 -0.51 17.23
C THR A 244 4.71 -0.20 16.33
N GLY A 245 4.22 1.04 16.40
CA GLY A 245 3.31 1.57 15.39
C GLY A 245 4.07 1.89 14.11
N GLN A 246 3.47 1.58 12.97
CA GLN A 246 3.99 1.96 11.65
C GLN A 246 3.23 3.18 11.15
N PHE A 247 3.96 4.28 10.93
CA PHE A 247 3.38 5.56 10.52
C PHE A 247 4.11 6.08 9.29
N GLU A 248 3.62 5.72 8.11
CA GLU A 248 4.23 6.08 6.84
C GLU A 248 3.54 7.27 6.22
N ARG A 249 4.31 8.12 5.51
CA ARG A 249 3.74 9.22 4.74
C ARG A 249 4.35 9.28 3.34
N THR A 250 3.53 9.00 2.34
CA THR A 250 3.93 9.02 0.94
C THR A 250 3.35 10.26 0.24
N LEU A 251 4.19 10.96 -0.51
CA LEU A 251 3.81 12.14 -1.30
C LEU A 251 4.30 11.97 -2.74
N ILE A 252 3.36 11.92 -3.69
CA ILE A 252 3.66 11.78 -5.12
C ILE A 252 3.09 12.96 -5.89
N ILE A 253 3.96 13.65 -6.63
CA ILE A 253 3.61 14.79 -7.47
C ILE A 253 3.96 14.47 -8.92
N ALA A 254 2.96 14.42 -9.79
CA ALA A 254 3.11 14.37 -11.23
C ALA A 254 2.86 15.78 -11.80
N ASP A 255 3.92 16.43 -12.31
CA ASP A 255 3.84 17.75 -12.90
C ASP A 255 3.16 17.69 -14.28
N GLU A 256 2.90 18.82 -14.91
CA GLU A 256 2.15 18.93 -16.17
C GLU A 256 2.65 17.96 -17.25
N GLY A 257 1.74 17.15 -17.82
CA GLY A 257 2.03 16.18 -18.89
C GLY A 257 2.93 15.02 -18.47
N SER A 258 3.13 14.79 -17.18
CA SER A 258 3.98 13.72 -16.68
C SER A 258 3.20 12.42 -16.39
N TYR A 259 3.94 11.33 -16.27
CA TYR A 259 3.38 10.00 -15.95
C TYR A 259 4.24 9.28 -14.93
N VAL A 260 3.60 8.65 -13.96
CA VAL A 260 4.25 7.74 -13.03
C VAL A 260 3.36 6.55 -12.68
N SER A 261 3.97 5.38 -12.59
CA SER A 261 3.39 4.18 -11.99
C SER A 261 4.17 3.84 -10.73
N TYR A 262 3.45 3.71 -9.63
CA TYR A 262 4.02 3.47 -8.31
C TYR A 262 3.31 2.30 -7.63
N LEU A 263 4.09 1.43 -7.02
CA LEU A 263 3.60 0.30 -6.27
C LEU A 263 4.03 0.37 -4.80
N GLU A 264 3.12 0.03 -3.92
CA GLU A 264 3.35 -0.13 -2.49
C GLU A 264 3.12 -1.59 -2.10
N GLY A 265 4.16 -2.24 -1.56
CA GLY A 265 4.08 -3.54 -0.93
C GLY A 265 4.24 -3.41 0.58
N CYS A 266 3.39 -4.10 1.37
CA CYS A 266 3.47 -4.06 2.82
C CYS A 266 3.37 -5.46 3.41
N THR A 267 4.25 -5.78 4.37
CA THR A 267 4.21 -7.05 5.12
C THR A 267 4.52 -6.86 6.59
N ALA A 268 3.96 -7.73 7.42
CA ALA A 268 4.31 -7.85 8.84
C ALA A 268 4.39 -9.33 9.24
N PRO A 269 5.34 -9.71 10.13
CA PRO A 269 5.45 -11.07 10.66
C PRO A 269 4.29 -11.40 11.60
N GLN A 270 4.10 -12.69 11.85
CA GLN A 270 3.11 -13.21 12.81
C GLN A 270 3.47 -12.82 14.24
N ARG A 271 2.48 -12.23 14.97
CA ARG A 271 2.64 -11.86 16.38
C ARG A 271 1.34 -11.98 17.15
N ASP A 272 1.42 -12.37 18.42
CA ASP A 272 0.26 -12.51 19.31
C ASP A 272 -0.32 -11.17 19.81
N GLU A 273 0.26 -10.06 19.40
CA GLU A 273 -0.10 -8.71 19.81
C GLU A 273 -0.68 -7.93 18.63
N ASN A 274 -1.59 -6.99 18.93
CA ASN A 274 -2.10 -6.07 17.92
C ASN A 274 -1.09 -4.97 17.64
N GLN A 275 -0.86 -4.67 16.36
CA GLN A 275 0.01 -3.58 15.94
C GLN A 275 -0.77 -2.58 15.08
N LEU A 276 -0.54 -1.29 15.34
CA LEU A 276 -1.18 -0.20 14.61
C LEU A 276 -0.33 0.18 13.39
N HIS A 277 -0.94 0.07 12.21
CA HIS A 277 -0.44 0.67 10.98
C HIS A 277 -1.36 1.83 10.58
N ALA A 278 -0.84 3.05 10.60
CA ALA A 278 -1.60 4.25 10.22
C ALA A 278 -0.82 5.07 9.20
N ALA A 279 -1.03 4.79 7.92
CA ALA A 279 -0.34 5.44 6.82
C ALA A 279 -1.16 6.57 6.18
N VAL A 280 -0.45 7.52 5.57
CA VAL A 280 -1.04 8.59 4.77
C VAL A 280 -0.37 8.65 3.39
N VAL A 281 -1.20 8.72 2.34
CA VAL A 281 -0.74 8.90 0.97
C VAL A 281 -1.43 10.11 0.33
N GLU A 282 -0.62 11.00 -0.23
CA GLU A 282 -1.06 12.18 -0.97
C GLU A 282 -0.58 12.10 -2.43
N LEU A 283 -1.52 12.11 -3.38
CA LEU A 283 -1.21 12.15 -4.80
C LEU A 283 -1.69 13.47 -5.41
N ILE A 284 -0.86 14.09 -6.24
CA ILE A 284 -1.18 15.34 -6.91
C ILE A 284 -0.85 15.21 -8.39
N ALA A 285 -1.88 15.27 -9.23
CA ALA A 285 -1.73 15.28 -10.68
C ALA A 285 -2.09 16.66 -11.24
N LEU A 286 -1.12 17.31 -11.92
CA LEU A 286 -1.31 18.60 -12.59
C LEU A 286 -1.87 18.41 -14.01
N ASP A 287 -1.89 19.46 -14.84
CA ASP A 287 -2.50 19.42 -16.18
C ASP A 287 -1.92 18.27 -17.03
N ASP A 288 -2.81 17.46 -17.64
CA ASP A 288 -2.45 16.32 -18.48
C ASP A 288 -1.57 15.24 -17.81
N ALA A 289 -1.42 15.26 -16.48
CA ALA A 289 -0.61 14.29 -15.72
C ALA A 289 -1.40 13.03 -15.35
N GLU A 290 -0.70 11.91 -15.28
CA GLU A 290 -1.29 10.62 -14.88
C GLU A 290 -0.47 9.95 -13.77
N ILE A 291 -1.14 9.52 -12.70
CA ILE A 291 -0.58 8.71 -11.62
C ILE A 291 -1.33 7.38 -11.54
N LYS A 292 -0.61 6.27 -11.65
CA LYS A 292 -1.08 4.95 -11.27
C LYS A 292 -0.48 4.58 -9.93
N TYR A 293 -1.32 4.27 -8.96
CA TYR A 293 -0.90 3.84 -7.63
C TYR A 293 -1.48 2.48 -7.33
N SER A 294 -0.61 1.50 -7.15
CA SER A 294 -1.00 0.13 -6.83
C SER A 294 -0.55 -0.23 -5.42
N THR A 295 -1.36 -1.02 -4.71
CA THR A 295 -1.01 -1.56 -3.38
C THR A 295 -1.29 -3.04 -3.35
N VAL A 296 -0.30 -3.82 -2.89
CA VAL A 296 -0.48 -5.23 -2.54
C VAL A 296 -0.09 -5.39 -1.08
N GLN A 297 -1.05 -5.77 -0.23
CA GLN A 297 -0.83 -5.89 1.21
C GLN A 297 -0.98 -7.32 1.68
N ASN A 298 0.00 -7.78 2.47
CA ASN A 298 0.02 -9.08 3.11
C ASN A 298 0.34 -8.90 4.61
N TRP A 299 -0.67 -8.58 5.39
CA TRP A 299 -0.56 -8.39 6.81
C TRP A 299 -0.86 -9.69 7.58
N TYR A 300 -0.48 -9.74 8.85
CA TYR A 300 -0.87 -10.81 9.74
C TYR A 300 -2.30 -10.59 10.29
N PRO A 301 -3.22 -11.57 10.13
CA PRO A 301 -4.62 -11.41 10.49
C PRO A 301 -4.95 -11.65 11.97
N GLY A 302 -4.00 -12.08 12.78
CA GLY A 302 -4.22 -12.68 14.08
C GLY A 302 -4.27 -14.20 14.03
N ASP A 303 -4.39 -14.83 15.22
CA ASP A 303 -4.47 -16.28 15.35
C ASP A 303 -5.87 -16.84 14.98
N ALA A 304 -6.03 -18.15 15.07
CA ALA A 304 -7.30 -18.83 14.78
C ALA A 304 -8.46 -18.40 15.70
N GLN A 305 -8.17 -17.78 16.84
CA GLN A 305 -9.14 -17.21 17.78
C GLN A 305 -9.39 -15.71 17.53
N GLY A 306 -8.70 -15.11 16.56
CA GLY A 306 -8.77 -13.68 16.25
C GLY A 306 -7.99 -12.78 17.20
N LYS A 307 -7.00 -13.33 17.92
CA LYS A 307 -6.11 -12.57 18.80
C LYS A 307 -4.89 -12.10 18.04
N GLY A 308 -4.43 -10.88 18.32
CA GLY A 308 -3.28 -10.28 17.63
C GLY A 308 -3.66 -9.71 16.26
N GLY A 309 -2.64 -9.50 15.43
CA GLY A 309 -2.80 -9.04 14.05
C GLY A 309 -2.75 -7.53 13.88
N ILE A 310 -2.71 -7.11 12.64
CA ILE A 310 -2.50 -5.70 12.26
C ILE A 310 -3.82 -4.94 12.21
N TYR A 311 -3.84 -3.75 12.79
CA TYR A 311 -4.88 -2.73 12.58
C TYR A 311 -4.39 -1.77 11.50
N ASN A 312 -4.93 -1.93 10.31
CA ASN A 312 -4.52 -1.23 9.10
C ASN A 312 -5.44 -0.05 8.80
N PHE A 313 -5.12 1.12 9.35
CA PHE A 313 -5.92 2.34 9.24
C PHE A 313 -5.23 3.35 8.32
N VAL A 314 -5.66 3.42 7.07
CA VAL A 314 -4.93 4.15 6.02
C VAL A 314 -5.78 5.25 5.40
N THR A 315 -5.19 6.44 5.28
CA THR A 315 -5.78 7.59 4.60
C THR A 315 -5.04 7.85 3.28
N LYS A 316 -5.69 7.58 2.15
CA LYS A 316 -5.16 7.84 0.80
C LYS A 316 -6.03 8.87 0.10
N ARG A 317 -5.43 9.96 -0.41
CA ARG A 317 -6.13 11.02 -1.13
C ARG A 317 -5.39 11.38 -2.41
N GLY A 318 -6.12 11.42 -3.52
CA GLY A 318 -5.63 11.91 -4.81
C GLY A 318 -6.34 13.20 -5.20
N ASP A 319 -5.59 14.20 -5.61
CA ASP A 319 -6.13 15.46 -6.13
C ASP A 319 -5.75 15.61 -7.62
N CYS A 320 -6.72 15.38 -8.50
CA CYS A 320 -6.65 15.68 -9.91
C CYS A 320 -6.81 17.19 -10.10
N ARG A 321 -5.76 17.96 -9.80
CA ARG A 321 -5.78 19.43 -9.84
C ARG A 321 -5.87 19.97 -11.24
N GLY A 322 -5.16 19.34 -12.17
CA GLY A 322 -5.03 19.78 -13.52
C GLY A 322 -6.15 19.33 -14.44
N LYS A 323 -6.29 20.02 -15.58
CA LYS A 323 -7.17 19.59 -16.69
C LYS A 323 -6.66 18.28 -17.26
N ASN A 324 -7.59 17.40 -17.67
CA ASN A 324 -7.30 16.09 -18.25
C ASN A 324 -6.43 15.18 -17.36
N SER A 325 -6.18 15.56 -16.09
CA SER A 325 -5.37 14.77 -15.18
C SER A 325 -6.08 13.47 -14.79
N LYS A 326 -5.29 12.44 -14.45
CA LYS A 326 -5.82 11.13 -14.11
C LYS A 326 -5.11 10.53 -12.89
N ILE A 327 -5.88 9.99 -11.95
CA ILE A 327 -5.37 9.18 -10.85
C ILE A 327 -6.11 7.83 -10.84
N SER A 328 -5.34 6.75 -10.84
CA SER A 328 -5.86 5.39 -10.80
C SER A 328 -5.32 4.67 -9.57
N TRP A 329 -6.22 4.22 -8.68
CA TRP A 329 -5.91 3.38 -7.54
C TRP A 329 -6.20 1.92 -7.87
N THR A 330 -5.25 1.04 -7.65
CA THR A 330 -5.45 -0.41 -7.67
C THR A 330 -5.00 -0.99 -6.35
N GLN A 331 -5.85 -1.72 -5.64
CA GLN A 331 -5.48 -2.31 -4.35
C GLN A 331 -5.91 -3.75 -4.21
N VAL A 332 -5.03 -4.54 -3.60
CA VAL A 332 -5.29 -5.90 -3.14
C VAL A 332 -5.02 -5.94 -1.64
N GLU A 333 -6.08 -6.07 -0.87
CA GLU A 333 -6.06 -6.08 0.59
C GLU A 333 -6.24 -7.51 1.06
N THR A 334 -5.21 -8.07 1.67
CA THR A 334 -5.23 -9.38 2.32
C THR A 334 -4.58 -9.30 3.69
N GLY A 335 -4.88 -10.25 4.55
CA GLY A 335 -4.40 -10.21 5.93
C GLY A 335 -5.12 -9.12 6.72
N SER A 336 -4.45 -8.52 7.68
CA SER A 336 -4.97 -7.58 8.69
C SER A 336 -6.12 -8.13 9.54
N ALA A 337 -6.04 -7.97 10.85
CA ALA A 337 -7.18 -8.24 11.73
C ALA A 337 -8.31 -7.26 11.44
N ILE A 338 -7.96 -5.98 11.29
CA ILE A 338 -8.87 -4.88 10.98
C ILE A 338 -8.31 -4.06 9.83
N THR A 339 -9.10 -3.85 8.78
CA THR A 339 -8.78 -2.91 7.70
C THR A 339 -9.78 -1.77 7.68
N TRP A 340 -9.28 -0.53 7.69
CA TRP A 340 -10.08 0.68 7.59
C TRP A 340 -9.42 1.65 6.61
N LYS A 341 -9.89 1.66 5.33
CA LYS A 341 -9.17 2.31 4.24
C LYS A 341 -10.08 2.79 3.11
N TYR A 342 -10.02 4.08 2.81
CA TYR A 342 -10.83 4.70 1.75
C TYR A 342 -9.99 5.63 0.87
N PRO A 343 -9.31 5.12 -0.17
CA PRO A 343 -8.69 5.96 -1.18
C PRO A 343 -9.71 6.91 -1.81
N SER A 344 -9.30 8.12 -2.15
CA SER A 344 -10.20 9.08 -2.78
C SER A 344 -9.57 9.79 -3.96
N CYS A 345 -10.42 10.23 -4.92
CA CYS A 345 -10.04 11.16 -5.97
C CYS A 345 -10.89 12.41 -5.88
N ILE A 346 -10.24 13.57 -5.80
CA ILE A 346 -10.87 14.89 -5.95
C ILE A 346 -10.65 15.30 -7.41
N LEU A 347 -11.71 15.24 -8.22
CA LEU A 347 -11.69 15.54 -9.65
C LEU A 347 -11.92 17.05 -9.83
N ARG A 348 -10.85 17.83 -9.64
CA ARG A 348 -10.89 19.29 -9.60
C ARG A 348 -10.74 19.91 -10.98
N GLY A 349 -9.80 19.41 -11.78
CA GLY A 349 -9.58 19.88 -13.15
C GLY A 349 -10.70 19.45 -14.09
N ASP A 350 -10.98 20.26 -15.10
CA ASP A 350 -11.95 19.88 -16.15
C ASP A 350 -11.41 18.65 -16.91
N ASN A 351 -12.30 17.74 -17.30
CA ASN A 351 -12.02 16.46 -17.95
C ASN A 351 -11.15 15.49 -17.12
N SER A 352 -10.91 15.77 -15.84
CA SER A 352 -10.12 14.88 -15.00
C SER A 352 -10.81 13.53 -14.75
N GLN A 353 -10.00 12.50 -14.48
CA GLN A 353 -10.44 11.13 -14.35
C GLN A 353 -9.95 10.50 -13.04
N GLY A 354 -10.83 9.75 -12.37
CA GLY A 354 -10.51 8.98 -11.18
C GLY A 354 -10.92 7.52 -11.33
N GLU A 355 -10.00 6.61 -11.08
CA GLU A 355 -10.28 5.17 -11.15
C GLU A 355 -9.97 4.51 -9.81
N PHE A 356 -10.78 3.54 -9.45
CA PHE A 356 -10.58 2.70 -8.27
C PHE A 356 -10.88 1.24 -8.60
N TYR A 357 -9.88 0.41 -8.45
CA TYR A 357 -9.95 -1.04 -8.62
C TYR A 357 -9.52 -1.70 -7.33
N SER A 358 -10.37 -2.55 -6.75
CA SER A 358 -10.12 -3.13 -5.43
C SER A 358 -10.48 -4.59 -5.35
N ILE A 359 -9.62 -5.36 -4.71
CA ILE A 359 -9.90 -6.68 -4.18
C ILE A 359 -9.70 -6.61 -2.67
N ALA A 360 -10.70 -7.03 -1.90
CA ALA A 360 -10.63 -7.12 -0.45
C ALA A 360 -11.00 -8.54 -0.02
N VAL A 361 -10.02 -9.27 0.54
CA VAL A 361 -10.18 -10.66 0.98
C VAL A 361 -10.12 -10.75 2.48
N SER A 362 -11.17 -11.28 3.08
CA SER A 362 -11.25 -11.55 4.52
C SER A 362 -11.56 -12.99 4.80
N ASN A 363 -10.90 -13.57 5.80
CA ASN A 363 -11.11 -14.93 6.28
C ASN A 363 -11.04 -14.97 7.81
N GLY A 364 -11.46 -16.07 8.45
CA GLY A 364 -11.41 -16.22 9.91
C GLY A 364 -12.17 -15.12 10.63
N HIS A 365 -11.49 -14.36 11.48
CA HIS A 365 -12.10 -13.27 12.27
C HIS A 365 -11.85 -11.86 11.73
N GLN A 366 -11.31 -11.74 10.52
CA GLN A 366 -10.96 -10.45 9.93
C GLN A 366 -12.18 -9.56 9.69
N GLN A 367 -11.98 -8.25 9.82
CA GLN A 367 -13.01 -7.25 9.57
C GLN A 367 -12.43 -6.19 8.62
N ILE A 368 -13.07 -6.01 7.48
CA ILE A 368 -12.70 -5.00 6.49
C ILE A 368 -13.85 -4.00 6.35
N ASP A 369 -13.57 -2.72 6.55
CA ASP A 369 -14.43 -1.62 6.12
C ASP A 369 -13.62 -0.73 5.18
N SER A 370 -13.78 -0.95 3.89
CA SER A 370 -12.98 -0.27 2.86
C SER A 370 -13.86 0.27 1.74
N GLY A 371 -13.27 1.02 0.84
CA GLY A 371 -13.99 1.57 -0.31
C GLY A 371 -13.31 2.79 -0.88
N THR A 372 -14.10 3.71 -1.45
CA THR A 372 -13.52 4.88 -2.12
C THR A 372 -14.44 6.09 -2.08
N LYS A 373 -13.86 7.27 -2.34
CA LYS A 373 -14.60 8.53 -2.51
C LYS A 373 -14.21 9.16 -3.83
N MET A 374 -15.19 9.45 -4.69
CA MET A 374 -15.03 10.19 -5.95
C MET A 374 -15.77 11.51 -5.86
N ILE A 375 -15.03 12.61 -5.81
CA ILE A 375 -15.57 13.97 -5.62
C ILE A 375 -15.38 14.77 -6.91
N HIS A 376 -16.47 14.96 -7.64
CA HIS A 376 -16.49 15.69 -8.91
C HIS A 376 -16.69 17.19 -8.67
N LEU A 377 -15.67 17.99 -9.00
CA LEU A 377 -15.68 19.46 -8.88
C LEU A 377 -15.58 20.15 -10.24
N GLY A 378 -14.75 19.61 -11.15
CA GLY A 378 -14.55 20.10 -12.53
C GLY A 378 -15.64 19.63 -13.47
N LYS A 379 -15.65 20.18 -14.71
CA LYS A 379 -16.59 19.82 -15.78
C LYS A 379 -16.12 18.58 -16.53
N ASN A 380 -17.06 17.80 -17.07
CA ASN A 380 -16.80 16.58 -17.87
C ASN A 380 -15.92 15.55 -17.15
N THR A 381 -15.93 15.54 -15.84
CA THR A 381 -15.13 14.62 -15.03
C THR A 381 -15.70 13.22 -15.06
N VAL A 382 -14.83 12.22 -15.04
CA VAL A 382 -15.22 10.81 -15.12
C VAL A 382 -14.63 10.04 -13.94
N SER A 383 -15.43 9.19 -13.29
CA SER A 383 -14.94 8.24 -12.32
C SER A 383 -15.41 6.82 -12.60
N ARG A 384 -14.55 5.86 -12.30
CA ARG A 384 -14.84 4.42 -12.43
C ARG A 384 -14.45 3.69 -11.16
N ILE A 385 -15.35 2.88 -10.63
CA ILE A 385 -15.17 2.10 -9.43
C ILE A 385 -15.50 0.64 -9.73
N ILE A 386 -14.53 -0.25 -9.51
CA ILE A 386 -14.70 -1.71 -9.56
C ILE A 386 -14.18 -2.28 -8.25
N SER A 387 -15.07 -2.81 -7.42
CA SER A 387 -14.71 -3.37 -6.13
C SER A 387 -15.16 -4.82 -6.02
N LYS A 388 -14.25 -5.70 -5.66
CA LYS A 388 -14.47 -7.13 -5.46
C LYS A 388 -14.19 -7.48 -4.01
N GLY A 389 -15.22 -7.83 -3.24
CA GLY A 389 -15.11 -8.28 -1.86
C GLY A 389 -15.23 -9.80 -1.76
N ILE A 390 -14.37 -10.45 -0.99
CA ILE A 390 -14.45 -11.88 -0.69
C ILE A 390 -14.46 -12.06 0.81
N SER A 391 -15.44 -12.79 1.33
CA SER A 391 -15.54 -13.10 2.74
C SER A 391 -15.64 -14.61 2.95
N ALA A 392 -14.85 -15.13 3.89
CA ALA A 392 -14.84 -16.54 4.28
C ALA A 392 -14.79 -16.69 5.80
N GLY A 393 -15.03 -17.90 6.31
CA GLY A 393 -15.00 -18.17 7.74
C GLY A 393 -16.04 -17.34 8.51
N LYS A 394 -15.63 -16.60 9.53
CA LYS A 394 -16.47 -15.70 10.35
C LYS A 394 -16.20 -14.23 10.06
N SER A 395 -15.54 -13.93 8.94
CA SER A 395 -15.11 -12.58 8.58
C SER A 395 -16.24 -11.70 8.08
N ASN A 396 -16.01 -10.39 8.10
CA ASN A 396 -16.93 -9.40 7.56
C ASN A 396 -16.20 -8.43 6.62
N ASN A 397 -16.78 -8.19 5.44
CA ASN A 397 -16.28 -7.26 4.47
C ASN A 397 -17.34 -6.19 4.17
N THR A 398 -17.01 -4.93 4.41
CA THR A 398 -17.86 -3.79 4.13
C THR A 398 -17.25 -2.93 3.05
N TYR A 399 -17.98 -2.72 1.96
CA TYR A 399 -17.64 -1.71 0.96
C TYR A 399 -18.41 -0.42 1.23
N ARG A 400 -17.69 0.73 1.30
CA ARG A 400 -18.30 2.07 1.33
C ARG A 400 -17.88 2.87 0.11
N GLY A 401 -18.86 3.27 -0.69
CA GLY A 401 -18.62 4.09 -1.86
C GLY A 401 -19.27 5.46 -1.73
N GLN A 402 -18.49 6.53 -1.84
CA GLN A 402 -19.00 7.88 -1.93
C GLN A 402 -18.77 8.44 -3.33
N VAL A 403 -19.83 8.88 -3.98
CA VAL A 403 -19.77 9.65 -5.23
C VAL A 403 -20.53 10.96 -5.01
N SER A 404 -19.79 12.07 -5.05
CA SER A 404 -20.39 13.40 -4.86
C SER A 404 -20.12 14.27 -6.08
N VAL A 405 -21.18 14.80 -6.69
CA VAL A 405 -21.11 15.71 -7.84
C VAL A 405 -21.50 17.11 -7.40
N HIS A 406 -20.53 18.02 -7.45
CA HIS A 406 -20.73 19.42 -7.08
C HIS A 406 -21.63 20.13 -8.12
N ARG A 407 -22.39 21.16 -7.69
CA ARG A 407 -23.29 21.92 -8.57
C ARG A 407 -22.64 22.53 -9.81
N LYS A 408 -21.33 22.77 -9.80
CA LYS A 408 -20.58 23.29 -10.95
C LYS A 408 -20.01 22.21 -11.88
N ALA A 409 -20.01 20.94 -11.45
CA ALA A 409 -19.47 19.81 -12.20
C ALA A 409 -20.46 19.33 -13.28
N THR A 410 -20.55 20.07 -14.37
CA THR A 410 -21.42 19.71 -15.50
C THR A 410 -20.89 18.48 -16.22
N ASN A 411 -21.81 17.61 -16.71
CA ASN A 411 -21.52 16.38 -17.45
C ASN A 411 -20.63 15.38 -16.70
N ALA A 412 -20.61 15.42 -15.38
CA ALA A 412 -19.91 14.42 -14.58
C ALA A 412 -20.49 13.02 -14.84
N ARG A 413 -19.62 12.01 -14.92
CA ARG A 413 -20.02 10.61 -15.12
C ARG A 413 -19.35 9.73 -14.08
N ASN A 414 -20.12 8.81 -13.52
CA ASN A 414 -19.62 7.76 -12.66
C ASN A 414 -20.18 6.40 -13.08
N PHE A 415 -19.31 5.40 -13.04
CA PHE A 415 -19.71 3.99 -13.11
C PHE A 415 -19.16 3.29 -11.87
N THR A 416 -20.02 2.63 -11.11
CA THR A 416 -19.66 1.85 -9.92
C THR A 416 -20.22 0.44 -10.03
N ASN A 417 -19.33 -0.54 -9.90
CA ASN A 417 -19.70 -1.95 -9.74
C ASN A 417 -19.04 -2.50 -8.48
N CYS A 418 -19.86 -3.03 -7.55
CA CYS A 418 -19.43 -3.58 -6.27
C CYS A 418 -19.96 -5.00 -6.13
N ASP A 419 -19.08 -5.99 -6.30
CA ASP A 419 -19.46 -7.39 -6.19
C ASP A 419 -18.86 -8.02 -4.94
N SER A 420 -19.65 -8.82 -4.25
CA SER A 420 -19.26 -9.57 -3.07
C SER A 420 -19.46 -11.06 -3.29
N LEU A 421 -18.45 -11.86 -2.92
CA LEU A 421 -18.48 -13.31 -2.95
C LEU A 421 -18.36 -13.86 -1.54
N LEU A 422 -19.31 -14.70 -1.14
CA LEU A 422 -19.32 -15.36 0.16
C LEU A 422 -18.89 -16.83 0.01
N ILE A 423 -18.01 -17.27 0.90
CA ILE A 423 -17.53 -18.64 1.01
C ILE A 423 -17.91 -19.14 2.41
N GLY A 424 -18.82 -20.11 2.46
CA GLY A 424 -19.38 -20.61 3.73
C GLY A 424 -20.64 -19.87 4.20
N ASN A 425 -21.03 -20.08 5.47
CA ASN A 425 -22.31 -19.63 6.03
C ASN A 425 -22.19 -18.52 7.08
N ASP A 426 -21.01 -18.36 7.70
CA ASP A 426 -20.83 -17.52 8.89
C ASP A 426 -20.17 -16.18 8.59
N CYS A 427 -19.79 -15.94 7.32
CA CYS A 427 -19.20 -14.69 6.87
C CYS A 427 -20.25 -13.67 6.39
N GLY A 428 -19.87 -12.39 6.35
CA GLY A 428 -20.76 -11.31 5.95
C GLY A 428 -20.18 -10.38 4.88
N ALA A 429 -21.07 -9.84 4.02
CA ALA A 429 -20.74 -8.77 3.10
C ALA A 429 -21.76 -7.64 3.23
N HIS A 430 -21.27 -6.40 3.23
CA HIS A 430 -22.10 -5.20 3.39
C HIS A 430 -21.71 -4.15 2.36
N THR A 431 -22.71 -3.49 1.77
CA THR A 431 -22.49 -2.40 0.82
C THR A 431 -23.18 -1.15 1.34
N VAL A 432 -22.42 -0.04 1.45
CA VAL A 432 -22.90 1.24 1.99
C VAL A 432 -22.62 2.33 0.95
N PRO A 433 -23.48 2.50 -0.06
CA PRO A 433 -23.32 3.55 -1.05
C PRO A 433 -23.79 4.91 -0.51
N TYR A 434 -23.06 5.97 -0.87
CA TYR A 434 -23.48 7.35 -0.71
C TYR A 434 -23.31 8.07 -2.04
N VAL A 435 -24.45 8.43 -2.67
CA VAL A 435 -24.45 9.07 -3.98
C VAL A 435 -25.18 10.41 -3.87
N GLU A 436 -24.47 11.51 -4.15
CA GLU A 436 -25.01 12.85 -4.13
C GLU A 436 -24.77 13.57 -5.46
N ALA A 437 -25.82 13.89 -6.20
CA ALA A 437 -25.73 14.63 -7.45
C ALA A 437 -26.38 16.02 -7.30
N LYS A 438 -25.54 17.07 -7.23
CA LYS A 438 -25.99 18.48 -7.17
C LYS A 438 -26.03 19.15 -8.54
N ASN A 439 -25.84 18.41 -9.64
CA ASN A 439 -25.93 18.91 -11.01
C ASN A 439 -26.78 17.96 -11.86
N ALA A 440 -27.78 18.49 -12.53
CA ALA A 440 -28.75 17.71 -13.30
C ALA A 440 -28.17 17.02 -14.56
N SER A 441 -27.02 17.46 -15.04
CA SER A 441 -26.34 16.83 -16.19
C SER A 441 -25.49 15.61 -15.81
N ALA A 442 -25.38 15.29 -14.50
CA ALA A 442 -24.62 14.14 -14.04
C ALA A 442 -25.27 12.81 -14.48
N LYS A 443 -24.43 11.86 -14.83
CA LYS A 443 -24.84 10.48 -15.13
C LYS A 443 -24.11 9.54 -14.18
N LEU A 444 -24.86 8.93 -13.26
CA LEU A 444 -24.31 8.09 -12.20
C LEU A 444 -24.96 6.70 -12.31
N GLU A 445 -24.11 5.69 -12.41
CA GLU A 445 -24.49 4.29 -12.46
C GLU A 445 -23.90 3.57 -11.26
N HIS A 446 -24.72 2.79 -10.55
CA HIS A 446 -24.29 2.00 -9.41
C HIS A 446 -24.94 0.63 -9.46
N GLU A 447 -24.10 -0.40 -9.53
CA GLU A 447 -24.48 -1.80 -9.45
C GLU A 447 -23.82 -2.44 -8.24
N ALA A 448 -24.55 -3.26 -7.51
CA ALA A 448 -24.02 -4.04 -6.41
C ALA A 448 -24.62 -5.44 -6.43
N THR A 449 -23.75 -6.44 -6.38
CA THR A 449 -24.14 -7.84 -6.31
C THR A 449 -23.53 -8.54 -5.11
N THR A 450 -24.26 -9.50 -4.54
CA THR A 450 -23.72 -10.40 -3.52
C THR A 450 -24.11 -11.80 -3.92
N SER A 451 -23.12 -12.66 -4.08
CA SER A 451 -23.29 -14.07 -4.42
C SER A 451 -22.58 -14.94 -3.41
N LYS A 452 -23.08 -16.15 -3.22
CA LYS A 452 -22.42 -17.22 -2.46
C LYS A 452 -22.00 -18.29 -3.43
N ILE A 453 -20.82 -18.89 -3.23
CA ILE A 453 -20.43 -20.08 -3.96
C ILE A 453 -21.44 -21.17 -3.63
N SER A 454 -22.16 -21.67 -4.64
CA SER A 454 -23.17 -22.70 -4.43
C SER A 454 -22.54 -24.09 -4.44
N ASP A 455 -23.15 -24.99 -3.63
CA ASP A 455 -22.75 -26.39 -3.60
C ASP A 455 -22.86 -27.04 -5.00
N ASP A 456 -23.83 -26.62 -5.82
CA ASP A 456 -23.99 -27.11 -7.21
C ASP A 456 -22.81 -26.67 -8.11
N GLN A 457 -22.31 -25.45 -7.96
CA GLN A 457 -21.15 -24.97 -8.71
C GLN A 457 -19.89 -25.75 -8.32
N LEU A 458 -19.67 -25.95 -7.02
CA LEU A 458 -18.55 -26.76 -6.51
C LEU A 458 -18.67 -28.18 -7.00
N PHE A 459 -19.84 -28.82 -6.83
CA PHE A 459 -20.09 -30.17 -7.30
C PHE A 459 -19.80 -30.34 -8.80
N TYR A 460 -20.24 -29.37 -9.64
CA TYR A 460 -19.99 -29.41 -11.08
C TYR A 460 -18.50 -29.38 -11.45
N VAL A 461 -17.70 -28.59 -10.73
CA VAL A 461 -16.24 -28.53 -10.93
C VAL A 461 -15.55 -29.77 -10.39
N MET A 462 -15.94 -30.24 -9.19
CA MET A 462 -15.39 -31.42 -8.52
C MET A 462 -15.68 -32.71 -9.30
N GLN A 463 -16.80 -32.81 -10.00
CA GLN A 463 -17.12 -33.93 -10.90
C GLN A 463 -16.06 -34.17 -11.98
N ARG A 464 -15.18 -33.23 -12.25
CA ARG A 464 -14.06 -33.31 -13.18
C ARG A 464 -12.76 -33.73 -12.52
N GLY A 465 -12.82 -34.18 -11.25
CA GLY A 465 -11.66 -34.63 -10.48
C GLY A 465 -10.83 -33.48 -9.89
N VAL A 466 -11.37 -32.25 -9.85
CA VAL A 466 -10.73 -31.09 -9.21
C VAL A 466 -11.05 -31.15 -7.70
N PRO A 467 -10.05 -31.10 -6.80
CA PRO A 467 -10.28 -30.98 -5.36
C PRO A 467 -11.08 -29.72 -5.01
N GLU A 468 -11.81 -29.75 -3.90
CA GLU A 468 -12.69 -28.64 -3.50
C GLU A 468 -11.94 -27.31 -3.34
N GLU A 469 -10.78 -27.30 -2.70
CA GLU A 469 -9.94 -26.10 -2.55
C GLU A 469 -9.51 -25.50 -3.91
N GLU A 470 -9.11 -26.36 -4.87
CA GLU A 470 -8.77 -25.92 -6.20
C GLU A 470 -10.00 -25.41 -6.97
N ALA A 471 -11.17 -25.99 -6.75
CA ALA A 471 -12.42 -25.54 -7.37
C ALA A 471 -12.79 -24.13 -6.87
N ILE A 472 -12.65 -23.87 -5.58
CA ILE A 472 -12.85 -22.54 -4.99
C ILE A 472 -11.83 -21.55 -5.54
N ALA A 473 -10.55 -21.93 -5.61
CA ALA A 473 -9.51 -21.08 -6.15
C ALA A 473 -9.78 -20.68 -7.61
N LEU A 474 -10.30 -21.60 -8.43
CA LEU A 474 -10.70 -21.32 -9.81
C LEU A 474 -11.84 -20.30 -9.90
N ILE A 475 -12.88 -20.46 -9.06
CA ILE A 475 -14.02 -19.53 -9.00
C ILE A 475 -13.56 -18.14 -8.56
N VAL A 476 -12.74 -18.07 -7.49
CA VAL A 476 -12.18 -16.83 -6.95
C VAL A 476 -11.30 -16.13 -7.98
N ASN A 477 -10.40 -16.84 -8.63
CA ASN A 477 -9.54 -16.27 -9.67
C ASN A 477 -10.35 -15.69 -10.84
N GLY A 478 -11.43 -16.35 -11.24
CA GLY A 478 -12.38 -15.83 -12.22
C GLY A 478 -13.06 -14.55 -11.75
N PHE A 479 -13.48 -14.50 -10.49
CA PHE A 479 -14.17 -13.36 -9.89
C PHE A 479 -13.29 -12.10 -9.79
N VAL A 480 -12.01 -12.23 -9.49
CA VAL A 480 -11.07 -11.10 -9.30
C VAL A 480 -10.30 -10.71 -10.56
N LYS A 481 -10.44 -11.44 -11.64
CA LYS A 481 -9.63 -11.31 -12.88
C LYS A 481 -9.52 -9.88 -13.40
N ASP A 482 -10.64 -9.16 -13.45
CA ASP A 482 -10.70 -7.81 -14.01
C ASP A 482 -9.85 -6.79 -13.24
N VAL A 483 -9.67 -6.99 -11.93
CA VAL A 483 -8.84 -6.14 -11.08
C VAL A 483 -7.37 -6.58 -11.15
N ILE A 484 -7.10 -7.87 -11.07
CA ILE A 484 -5.72 -8.42 -11.17
C ILE A 484 -5.03 -7.96 -12.46
N GLN A 485 -5.75 -7.91 -13.58
CA GLN A 485 -5.22 -7.45 -14.87
C GLN A 485 -4.82 -5.95 -14.90
N LYS A 486 -5.15 -5.18 -13.87
CA LYS A 486 -4.72 -3.77 -13.73
C LYS A 486 -3.36 -3.61 -13.06
N LEU A 487 -2.90 -4.65 -12.37
CA LEU A 487 -1.59 -4.69 -11.76
C LEU A 487 -0.50 -4.96 -12.81
N PRO A 488 0.74 -4.48 -12.59
CA PRO A 488 1.91 -4.98 -13.30
C PRO A 488 2.01 -6.51 -13.14
N MET A 489 2.55 -7.19 -14.17
CA MET A 489 2.47 -8.66 -14.26
C MET A 489 3.10 -9.39 -13.05
N GLU A 490 4.23 -8.90 -12.56
CA GLU A 490 4.94 -9.47 -11.42
C GLU A 490 4.09 -9.43 -10.14
N PHE A 491 3.43 -8.29 -9.90
CA PHE A 491 2.55 -8.09 -8.76
C PHE A 491 1.19 -8.77 -8.91
N ALA A 492 0.72 -8.98 -10.15
CA ALA A 492 -0.47 -9.76 -10.42
C ALA A 492 -0.30 -11.22 -9.97
N VAL A 493 0.88 -11.81 -10.20
CA VAL A 493 1.21 -13.17 -9.76
C VAL A 493 1.29 -13.25 -8.24
N GLU A 494 1.93 -12.28 -7.60
CA GLU A 494 2.01 -12.20 -6.14
C GLU A 494 0.61 -12.07 -5.53
N ALA A 495 -0.20 -11.14 -6.02
CA ALA A 495 -1.56 -10.94 -5.55
C ALA A 495 -2.42 -12.20 -5.67
N GLN A 496 -2.32 -12.95 -6.77
CA GLN A 496 -3.04 -14.22 -6.94
C GLN A 496 -2.62 -15.26 -5.90
N LYS A 497 -1.31 -15.38 -5.62
CA LYS A 497 -0.81 -16.28 -4.59
C LYS A 497 -1.32 -15.89 -3.20
N LEU A 498 -1.27 -14.61 -2.86
CA LEU A 498 -1.74 -14.09 -1.58
C LEU A 498 -3.24 -14.32 -1.37
N ILE A 499 -4.05 -14.15 -2.41
CA ILE A 499 -5.50 -14.45 -2.37
C ILE A 499 -5.72 -15.94 -2.08
N GLY A 500 -4.98 -16.82 -2.76
CA GLY A 500 -5.05 -18.27 -2.52
C GLY A 500 -4.70 -18.62 -1.09
N ILE A 501 -3.54 -18.14 -0.58
CA ILE A 501 -3.08 -18.37 0.79
C ILE A 501 -4.09 -17.84 1.83
N SER A 502 -4.66 -16.65 1.58
CA SER A 502 -5.63 -16.03 2.51
C SER A 502 -6.93 -16.84 2.64
N LEU A 503 -7.25 -17.67 1.66
CA LEU A 503 -8.45 -18.51 1.64
C LEU A 503 -8.19 -19.98 1.99
N GLU A 504 -6.94 -20.37 2.25
CA GLU A 504 -6.64 -21.73 2.74
C GLU A 504 -7.40 -22.03 4.03
N GLY A 505 -7.95 -23.24 4.13
CA GLY A 505 -8.75 -23.66 5.28
C GLY A 505 -10.09 -22.96 5.45
N SER A 506 -10.55 -22.20 4.44
CA SER A 506 -11.87 -21.56 4.45
C SER A 506 -13.02 -22.54 4.21
N VAL A 507 -12.69 -23.79 3.85
CA VAL A 507 -13.60 -24.91 3.64
C VAL A 507 -13.33 -25.93 4.74
N GLY A 508 -14.18 -25.95 5.77
CA GLY A 508 -14.09 -26.87 6.89
C GLY A 508 -15.40 -26.92 7.65
#